data_5fc118d04859bfc8fc15b05c9bad2d75
#
_entry.id   5fc118d04859bfc8fc15b05c9bad2d75
#
_cell.length_a   1.000
_cell.length_b   1.000
_cell.length_c   1.000
_cell.angle_alpha   90.00
_cell.angle_beta   90.00
_cell.angle_gamma   90.00
#
_symmetry.space_group_name_H-M   'P 1'
#
loop_
_entity.id
_entity.type
_entity.pdbx_description
1 polymer ?
#
loop_
_entity_poly.entity_id
_entity_poly.type
_entity_poly.pdbx_seq_one_letter_code
_entity_poly.pdbx_strand_id
1 'polypeptide(L)'
;MNKTLKKLSRRVALSIAVTACFSPLAQAAELLTEGVFKVGMEVTYPPFESYDSNNNIVCIDPEFAALIAEHLKAKPQLIDTKFTSLILGIGKKYDAVISGMYVTPERQKQADAIPYALSGASIIALKNSTIQPKTEDELCGVKVGLQAGTAWVSSLKTHSDEYCLKNGKPAISIQEFPTAPEASQALLSKNINAQLEIAPAAQIIVEKSRGRLAISSNRLVYPLPLGIYVAKGNTELAEAIKSTLATLKANGKYDAIIKKYNLESIN
;
A
#
# COMPACT_ATOMS: atom_id res chain seq x y z
N MET A 1 91.42 -35.47 -17.76
CA MET A 1 90.92 -34.08 -17.70
C MET A 1 89.71 -34.02 -18.63
N ASN A 2 88.50 -34.20 -18.10
CA ASN A 2 87.26 -33.94 -18.84
C ASN A 2 86.18 -33.55 -17.85
N LYS A 3 85.77 -32.27 -17.90
CA LYS A 3 84.70 -31.70 -17.10
C LYS A 3 83.40 -31.89 -17.82
N THR A 4 82.52 -32.70 -17.27
CA THR A 4 81.13 -32.90 -17.75
C THR A 4 80.22 -31.82 -17.16
N LEU A 5 79.69 -30.97 -18.05
CA LEU A 5 78.66 -29.98 -17.69
C LEU A 5 77.26 -30.65 -17.59
N LYS A 6 76.63 -30.65 -16.39
CA LYS A 6 75.25 -31.02 -16.20
C LYS A 6 74.34 -29.82 -16.55
N LYS A 7 73.54 -29.96 -17.59
CA LYS A 7 72.47 -29.04 -17.90
C LYS A 7 71.26 -29.30 -16.96
N LEU A 8 70.95 -28.32 -16.16
CA LEU A 8 69.75 -28.33 -15.28
C LEU A 8 68.57 -27.70 -16.05
N SER A 9 67.65 -28.50 -16.49
CA SER A 9 66.42 -28.02 -17.13
C SER A 9 65.40 -27.59 -16.07
N ARG A 10 65.18 -26.27 -15.92
CA ARG A 10 64.10 -25.69 -15.12
C ARG A 10 62.78 -25.88 -15.85
N ARG A 11 61.92 -26.76 -15.38
CA ARG A 11 60.49 -26.81 -15.76
C ARG A 11 59.72 -25.73 -14.98
N VAL A 12 59.29 -24.67 -15.68
CA VAL A 12 58.39 -23.67 -15.15
C VAL A 12 56.98 -24.26 -15.27
N ALA A 13 56.41 -24.64 -14.12
CA ALA A 13 54.98 -25.02 -14.06
C ALA A 13 54.14 -23.74 -14.00
N LEU A 14 53.42 -23.44 -15.09
CA LEU A 14 52.47 -22.36 -15.18
C LEU A 14 51.17 -22.80 -14.53
N SER A 15 50.93 -22.42 -13.26
CA SER A 15 49.67 -22.67 -12.56
C SER A 15 48.64 -21.66 -13.02
N ILE A 16 47.69 -22.07 -13.85
CA ILE A 16 46.51 -21.28 -14.22
C ILE A 16 45.53 -21.35 -13.04
N ALA A 17 45.47 -20.31 -12.25
CA ALA A 17 44.42 -20.12 -11.23
C ALA A 17 43.11 -19.77 -11.94
N VAL A 18 42.22 -20.74 -12.09
CA VAL A 18 40.83 -20.49 -12.54
C VAL A 18 40.09 -19.86 -11.37
N THR A 19 39.96 -18.54 -11.39
CA THR A 19 39.10 -17.81 -10.45
C THR A 19 37.67 -18.05 -10.90
N ALA A 20 36.96 -19.00 -10.29
CA ALA A 20 35.52 -19.19 -10.48
C ALA A 20 34.81 -17.97 -9.89
N CYS A 21 34.38 -17.07 -10.75
CA CYS A 21 33.42 -16.01 -10.37
C CYS A 21 32.09 -16.71 -10.01
N PHE A 22 31.89 -16.98 -8.72
CA PHE A 22 30.56 -17.27 -8.21
C PHE A 22 29.76 -15.97 -8.28
N SER A 23 29.04 -15.76 -9.38
CA SER A 23 27.92 -14.82 -9.39
C SER A 23 26.86 -15.40 -8.43
N PRO A 24 26.41 -14.68 -7.40
CA PRO A 24 25.29 -15.14 -6.63
C PRO A 24 24.11 -15.29 -7.59
N LEU A 25 23.63 -16.52 -7.78
CA LEU A 25 22.33 -16.73 -8.41
C LEU A 25 21.34 -15.96 -7.56
N ALA A 26 20.79 -14.86 -8.10
CA ALA A 26 19.64 -14.20 -7.49
C ALA A 26 18.54 -15.27 -7.39
N GLN A 27 18.27 -15.69 -6.16
CA GLN A 27 17.24 -16.68 -5.89
C GLN A 27 15.91 -16.04 -6.32
N ALA A 28 15.19 -16.72 -7.19
CA ALA A 28 13.89 -16.22 -7.65
C ALA A 28 12.94 -16.19 -6.45
N ALA A 29 12.19 -15.11 -6.27
CA ALA A 29 11.20 -15.01 -5.22
C ALA A 29 10.22 -16.18 -5.28
N GLU A 30 10.06 -16.90 -4.18
CA GLU A 30 9.12 -18.02 -4.08
C GLU A 30 7.69 -17.49 -4.08
N LEU A 31 6.91 -17.86 -5.10
CA LEU A 31 5.51 -17.54 -5.25
C LEU A 31 4.64 -18.75 -4.90
N LEU A 32 3.43 -18.53 -4.39
CA LEU A 32 2.45 -19.59 -4.08
C LEU A 32 2.12 -20.46 -5.28
N THR A 33 2.26 -19.92 -6.49
CA THR A 33 2.09 -20.63 -7.75
C THR A 33 3.21 -20.18 -8.68
N GLU A 34 4.01 -21.11 -9.16
CA GLU A 34 5.12 -20.82 -10.06
C GLU A 34 4.66 -20.01 -11.27
N GLY A 35 5.35 -18.93 -11.57
CA GLY A 35 5.06 -18.04 -12.69
C GLY A 35 3.78 -17.21 -12.57
N VAL A 36 3.12 -17.17 -11.39
CA VAL A 36 1.91 -16.38 -11.13
C VAL A 36 2.08 -15.55 -9.87
N PHE A 37 2.09 -14.24 -10.01
CA PHE A 37 2.09 -13.30 -8.88
C PHE A 37 0.66 -12.96 -8.49
N LYS A 38 0.18 -13.54 -7.40
CA LYS A 38 -1.18 -13.35 -6.88
C LYS A 38 -1.20 -12.16 -5.94
N VAL A 39 -2.13 -11.22 -6.17
CA VAL A 39 -2.27 -10.00 -5.37
C VAL A 39 -3.69 -9.86 -4.86
N GLY A 40 -3.85 -9.79 -3.54
CA GLY A 40 -5.13 -9.51 -2.88
C GLY A 40 -5.41 -8.01 -2.84
N MET A 41 -6.64 -7.61 -3.15
CA MET A 41 -7.14 -6.24 -3.09
C MET A 41 -8.66 -6.21 -2.89
N GLU A 42 -9.22 -5.08 -2.45
CA GLU A 42 -10.67 -4.89 -2.37
C GLU A 42 -11.16 -3.99 -3.51
N VAL A 43 -11.80 -4.57 -4.53
CA VAL A 43 -12.07 -3.88 -5.80
C VAL A 43 -13.34 -2.99 -5.73
N THR A 44 -13.40 -2.13 -4.71
CA THR A 44 -14.47 -1.11 -4.55
C THR A 44 -13.92 0.27 -4.20
N TYR A 45 -12.61 0.49 -4.42
CA TYR A 45 -11.88 1.60 -3.81
C TYR A 45 -11.09 2.47 -4.80
N PRO A 46 -11.76 3.12 -5.79
CA PRO A 46 -11.07 4.03 -6.71
C PRO A 46 -10.50 5.25 -5.97
N PRO A 47 -9.29 5.75 -6.34
CA PRO A 47 -8.48 5.38 -7.50
C PRO A 47 -7.46 4.27 -7.22
N PHE A 48 -7.57 3.54 -6.11
CA PHE A 48 -6.64 2.45 -5.82
C PHE A 48 -6.95 1.23 -6.67
N GLU A 49 -8.17 0.69 -6.59
CA GLU A 49 -8.68 -0.39 -7.43
C GLU A 49 -10.18 -0.27 -7.68
N SER A 50 -10.59 -0.57 -8.89
CA SER A 50 -12.00 -0.64 -9.29
C SER A 50 -12.17 -1.47 -10.56
N TYR A 51 -13.39 -1.92 -10.83
CA TYR A 51 -13.73 -2.50 -12.11
C TYR A 51 -13.96 -1.40 -13.16
N ASP A 52 -13.44 -1.60 -14.37
CA ASP A 52 -13.79 -0.81 -15.56
C ASP A 52 -15.11 -1.32 -16.19
N SER A 53 -15.52 -0.70 -17.31
CA SER A 53 -16.74 -1.10 -18.05
C SER A 53 -16.65 -2.50 -18.67
N ASN A 54 -15.44 -3.06 -18.81
CA ASN A 54 -15.18 -4.39 -19.36
C ASN A 54 -14.94 -5.44 -18.25
N ASN A 55 -15.19 -5.06 -17.01
CA ASN A 55 -14.98 -5.89 -15.83
C ASN A 55 -13.51 -6.25 -15.56
N ASN A 56 -12.56 -5.43 -16.04
CA ASN A 56 -11.15 -5.55 -15.67
C ASN A 56 -10.90 -4.77 -14.39
N ILE A 57 -10.00 -5.28 -13.55
CA ILE A 57 -9.53 -4.56 -12.37
C ILE A 57 -8.44 -3.58 -12.80
N VAL A 58 -8.67 -2.29 -12.54
CA VAL A 58 -7.84 -1.17 -13.00
C VAL A 58 -7.51 -0.22 -11.87
N CYS A 59 -6.71 0.78 -12.14
CA CYS A 59 -6.23 1.86 -11.27
C CYS A 59 -4.81 1.63 -10.74
N ILE A 60 -4.40 2.40 -9.70
CA ILE A 60 -3.00 2.49 -9.26
C ILE A 60 -2.43 1.15 -8.76
N ASP A 61 -3.15 0.44 -7.92
CA ASP A 61 -2.64 -0.77 -7.30
C ASP A 61 -2.52 -1.94 -8.30
N PRO A 62 -3.46 -2.16 -9.23
CA PRO A 62 -3.27 -3.02 -10.40
C PRO A 62 -2.08 -2.63 -11.29
N GLU A 63 -1.81 -1.32 -11.51
CA GLU A 63 -0.64 -0.89 -12.28
C GLU A 63 0.67 -1.30 -11.59
N PHE A 64 0.80 -1.09 -10.27
CA PHE A 64 1.96 -1.57 -9.51
C PHE A 64 2.05 -3.09 -9.51
N ALA A 65 0.95 -3.80 -9.33
CA ALA A 65 0.92 -5.26 -9.35
C ALA A 65 1.44 -5.83 -10.70
N ALA A 66 1.03 -5.22 -11.81
CA ALA A 66 1.48 -5.63 -13.15
C ALA A 66 2.99 -5.38 -13.35
N LEU A 67 3.50 -4.23 -12.93
CA LEU A 67 4.93 -3.89 -13.03
C LEU A 67 5.81 -4.78 -12.14
N ILE A 68 5.32 -5.13 -10.95
CA ILE A 68 6.01 -6.07 -10.06
C ILE A 68 6.02 -7.48 -10.69
N ALA A 69 4.89 -7.93 -11.23
CA ALA A 69 4.79 -9.22 -11.91
C ALA A 69 5.74 -9.31 -13.11
N GLU A 70 5.84 -8.24 -13.92
CA GLU A 70 6.79 -8.14 -15.04
C GLU A 70 8.25 -8.33 -14.54
N HIS A 71 8.64 -7.64 -13.47
CA HIS A 71 9.97 -7.77 -12.87
C HIS A 71 10.24 -9.19 -12.36
N LEU A 72 9.23 -9.83 -11.75
CA LEU A 72 9.29 -11.20 -11.27
C LEU A 72 9.22 -12.24 -12.41
N LYS A 73 9.03 -11.83 -13.67
CA LYS A 73 8.77 -12.71 -14.82
C LYS A 73 7.56 -13.61 -14.60
N ALA A 74 6.55 -13.13 -13.89
CA ALA A 74 5.31 -13.81 -13.56
C ALA A 74 4.10 -13.12 -14.21
N LYS A 75 2.97 -13.84 -14.27
CA LYS A 75 1.69 -13.26 -14.70
C LYS A 75 0.97 -12.69 -13.47
N PRO A 76 0.45 -11.44 -13.51
CA PRO A 76 -0.35 -10.92 -12.41
C PRO A 76 -1.70 -11.64 -12.34
N GLN A 77 -2.12 -12.01 -11.13
CA GLN A 77 -3.47 -12.49 -10.84
C GLN A 77 -4.03 -11.66 -9.68
N LEU A 78 -5.00 -10.81 -9.98
CA LEU A 78 -5.64 -9.94 -8.99
C LEU A 78 -6.82 -10.68 -8.36
N ILE A 79 -6.93 -10.65 -7.04
CA ILE A 79 -7.92 -11.41 -6.26
C ILE A 79 -8.70 -10.42 -5.41
N ASP A 80 -9.98 -10.22 -5.79
CA ASP A 80 -10.91 -9.40 -5.03
C ASP A 80 -11.28 -10.10 -3.72
N THR A 81 -11.15 -9.37 -2.61
CA THR A 81 -11.49 -9.87 -1.28
C THR A 81 -11.77 -8.72 -0.32
N LYS A 82 -12.51 -9.00 0.76
CA LYS A 82 -12.84 -8.00 1.76
C LYS A 82 -11.59 -7.41 2.41
N PHE A 83 -11.55 -6.09 2.58
CA PHE A 83 -10.43 -5.36 3.18
C PHE A 83 -9.95 -5.95 4.52
N THR A 84 -10.89 -6.26 5.40
CA THR A 84 -10.60 -6.85 6.72
C THR A 84 -9.95 -8.23 6.67
N SER A 85 -10.01 -8.92 5.52
CA SER A 85 -9.43 -10.27 5.34
C SER A 85 -8.10 -10.25 4.62
N LEU A 86 -7.66 -9.10 4.10
CA LEU A 86 -6.48 -8.99 3.23
C LEU A 86 -5.20 -9.50 3.90
N ILE A 87 -4.84 -8.98 5.07
CA ILE A 87 -3.60 -9.38 5.76
C ILE A 87 -3.58 -10.87 6.10
N LEU A 88 -4.72 -11.45 6.49
CA LEU A 88 -4.82 -12.86 6.90
C LEU A 88 -4.68 -13.84 5.72
N GLY A 89 -4.91 -13.37 4.49
CA GLY A 89 -4.81 -14.16 3.27
C GLY A 89 -3.40 -14.26 2.70
N ILE A 90 -2.47 -13.41 3.13
CA ILE A 90 -1.09 -13.38 2.64
C ILE A 90 -0.39 -14.71 2.93
N GLY A 91 0.33 -15.24 1.94
CA GLY A 91 1.04 -16.52 2.03
C GLY A 91 0.14 -17.76 1.99
N LYS A 92 -1.20 -17.58 1.81
CA LYS A 92 -2.18 -18.67 1.72
C LYS A 92 -3.03 -18.55 0.46
N LYS A 93 -3.57 -17.38 0.18
CA LYS A 93 -4.45 -17.10 -0.97
C LYS A 93 -3.74 -16.30 -2.04
N TYR A 94 -2.86 -15.40 -1.64
CA TYR A 94 -2.08 -14.52 -2.51
C TYR A 94 -0.69 -14.27 -1.92
N ASP A 95 0.24 -13.89 -2.80
CA ASP A 95 1.65 -13.64 -2.46
C ASP A 95 1.80 -12.28 -1.78
N ALA A 96 1.04 -11.29 -2.23
CA ALA A 96 1.08 -9.93 -1.72
C ALA A 96 -0.31 -9.32 -1.60
N VAL A 97 -0.40 -8.22 -0.84
CA VAL A 97 -1.55 -7.31 -0.79
C VAL A 97 -1.11 -5.94 -1.25
N ILE A 98 -1.87 -5.37 -2.20
CA ILE A 98 -1.78 -3.98 -2.62
C ILE A 98 -3.23 -3.48 -2.69
N SER A 99 -3.66 -2.59 -1.79
CA SER A 99 -5.06 -2.16 -1.68
C SER A 99 -5.19 -0.86 -0.87
N GLY A 100 -4.49 0.20 -1.29
CA GLY A 100 -4.53 1.49 -0.61
C GLY A 100 -4.27 1.41 0.91
N MET A 101 -3.50 0.41 1.35
CA MET A 101 -3.41 0.03 2.75
C MET A 101 -2.26 0.71 3.47
N TYR A 102 -2.57 1.47 4.54
CA TYR A 102 -1.54 2.12 5.36
C TYR A 102 -0.64 1.15 6.10
N VAL A 103 0.65 1.50 6.20
CA VAL A 103 1.61 0.82 7.06
C VAL A 103 1.34 1.19 8.51
N THR A 104 1.03 0.19 9.34
CA THR A 104 0.84 0.36 10.79
C THR A 104 1.62 -0.68 11.58
N PRO A 105 2.02 -0.39 12.83
CA PRO A 105 2.72 -1.35 13.68
C PRO A 105 1.92 -2.65 13.89
N GLU A 106 0.59 -2.58 13.97
CA GLU A 106 -0.29 -3.74 14.16
C GLU A 106 -0.23 -4.68 12.96
N ARG A 107 -0.27 -4.13 11.75
CA ARG A 107 -0.16 -4.90 10.50
C ARG A 107 1.24 -5.47 10.32
N GLN A 108 2.27 -4.70 10.66
CA GLN A 108 3.66 -5.14 10.60
C GLN A 108 4.00 -6.30 11.55
N LYS A 109 3.20 -6.54 12.59
CA LYS A 109 3.32 -7.76 13.41
C LYS A 109 2.94 -9.02 12.62
N GLN A 110 2.06 -8.91 11.62
CA GLN A 110 1.46 -10.03 10.88
C GLN A 110 2.06 -10.23 9.48
N ALA A 111 2.54 -9.15 8.84
CA ALA A 111 3.08 -9.15 7.48
C ALA A 111 4.22 -8.14 7.37
N ASP A 112 5.13 -8.32 6.43
CA ASP A 112 6.16 -7.33 6.13
C ASP A 112 5.60 -6.31 5.13
N ALA A 113 5.87 -5.03 5.37
CA ALA A 113 5.36 -3.92 4.57
C ALA A 113 6.50 -3.24 3.79
N ILE A 114 6.27 -3.02 2.51
CA ILE A 114 7.13 -2.24 1.61
C ILE A 114 6.37 -0.96 1.30
N PRO A 115 6.78 0.20 1.82
CA PRO A 115 6.13 1.46 1.52
C PRO A 115 6.25 1.82 0.02
N TYR A 116 5.15 2.31 -0.60
CA TYR A 116 5.17 2.71 -2.01
C TYR A 116 4.63 4.11 -2.29
N ALA A 117 3.84 4.70 -1.40
CA ALA A 117 3.36 6.09 -1.51
C ALA A 117 3.08 6.66 -0.13
N LEU A 118 2.89 7.97 -0.04
CA LEU A 118 2.44 8.66 1.16
C LEU A 118 1.07 9.28 0.89
N SER A 119 0.17 9.19 1.85
CA SER A 119 -1.12 9.88 1.81
C SER A 119 -1.63 10.14 3.23
N GLY A 120 -2.66 10.98 3.34
CA GLY A 120 -3.41 11.21 4.57
C GLY A 120 -4.90 11.10 4.30
N ALA A 121 -5.70 11.20 5.35
CA ALA A 121 -7.15 11.23 5.21
C ALA A 121 -7.67 12.67 5.02
N SER A 122 -8.78 12.77 4.31
CA SER A 122 -9.64 13.95 4.26
C SER A 122 -10.92 13.69 5.05
N ILE A 123 -11.47 14.74 5.64
CA ILE A 123 -12.79 14.70 6.26
C ILE A 123 -13.81 15.14 5.20
N ILE A 124 -14.80 14.32 4.94
CA ILE A 124 -15.90 14.59 4.03
C ILE A 124 -17.16 14.89 4.86
N ALA A 125 -17.90 15.93 4.49
CA ALA A 125 -19.17 16.29 5.10
C ALA A 125 -20.23 16.63 4.04
N LEU A 126 -21.48 16.71 4.44
CA LEU A 126 -22.54 17.26 3.60
C LEU A 126 -22.25 18.75 3.33
N LYS A 127 -22.27 19.16 2.05
CA LYS A 127 -21.89 20.52 1.63
C LYS A 127 -22.68 21.62 2.35
N ASN A 128 -23.97 21.36 2.64
CA ASN A 128 -24.88 22.32 3.28
C ASN A 128 -25.11 22.01 4.77
N SER A 129 -24.25 21.20 5.41
CA SER A 129 -24.31 20.93 6.84
C SER A 129 -23.66 22.04 7.65
N THR A 130 -24.19 22.30 8.84
CA THR A 130 -23.52 23.11 9.86
C THR A 130 -22.34 22.37 10.52
N ILE A 131 -22.30 21.04 10.40
CA ILE A 131 -21.20 20.19 10.92
C ILE A 131 -20.25 19.96 9.75
N GLN A 132 -19.15 20.70 9.73
CA GLN A 132 -18.10 20.62 8.72
C GLN A 132 -16.72 20.69 9.39
N PRO A 133 -16.28 19.62 10.07
CA PRO A 133 -14.99 19.59 10.79
C PRO A 133 -13.82 19.89 9.86
N LYS A 134 -12.93 20.78 10.27
CA LYS A 134 -11.73 21.20 9.51
C LYS A 134 -10.49 20.43 9.91
N THR A 135 -10.47 19.95 11.15
CA THR A 135 -9.35 19.23 11.75
C THR A 135 -9.86 18.04 12.54
N GLU A 136 -8.95 17.16 12.94
CA GLU A 136 -9.27 16.03 13.83
C GLU A 136 -9.83 16.48 15.19
N ASP A 137 -9.43 17.66 15.70
CA ASP A 137 -9.89 18.21 16.98
C ASP A 137 -11.37 18.63 16.95
N GLU A 138 -11.87 18.95 15.76
CA GLU A 138 -13.28 19.31 15.54
C GLU A 138 -14.18 18.08 15.36
N LEU A 139 -13.63 16.88 15.39
CA LEU A 139 -14.38 15.63 15.38
C LEU A 139 -14.95 15.25 16.75
N CYS A 140 -14.55 15.93 17.83
CA CYS A 140 -15.12 15.70 19.16
C CYS A 140 -16.64 15.89 19.17
N GLY A 141 -17.39 14.86 19.60
CA GLY A 141 -18.87 14.86 19.58
C GLY A 141 -19.51 14.60 18.21
N VAL A 142 -18.70 14.46 17.17
CA VAL A 142 -19.19 14.18 15.80
C VAL A 142 -19.35 12.68 15.59
N LYS A 143 -20.40 12.29 14.85
CA LYS A 143 -20.61 10.92 14.40
C LYS A 143 -19.85 10.71 13.10
N VAL A 144 -18.73 9.98 13.17
CA VAL A 144 -17.79 9.76 12.06
C VAL A 144 -17.95 8.35 11.52
N GLY A 145 -18.16 8.21 10.23
CA GLY A 145 -18.18 6.93 9.52
C GLY A 145 -16.87 6.69 8.77
N LEU A 146 -16.45 5.45 8.71
CA LEU A 146 -15.29 5.00 7.96
C LEU A 146 -15.37 3.50 7.68
N GLN A 147 -14.52 3.02 6.79
CA GLN A 147 -14.47 1.60 6.50
C GLN A 147 -13.83 0.82 7.66
N ALA A 148 -14.41 -0.32 8.00
CA ALA A 148 -13.94 -1.24 9.02
C ALA A 148 -12.53 -1.76 8.73
N GLY A 149 -11.70 -1.89 9.78
CA GLY A 149 -10.34 -2.37 9.66
C GLY A 149 -9.32 -1.38 9.10
N THR A 150 -9.74 -0.13 8.81
CA THR A 150 -8.80 0.94 8.42
C THR A 150 -7.98 1.41 9.63
N ALA A 151 -6.80 1.99 9.36
CA ALA A 151 -5.93 2.52 10.41
C ALA A 151 -6.59 3.63 11.22
N TRP A 152 -7.53 4.35 10.63
CA TRP A 152 -8.20 5.49 11.26
C TRP A 152 -9.16 5.11 12.40
N VAL A 153 -9.62 3.84 12.44
CA VAL A 153 -10.45 3.37 13.58
C VAL A 153 -9.68 3.53 14.89
N SER A 154 -8.44 3.07 14.93
CA SER A 154 -7.59 3.22 16.13
C SER A 154 -7.16 4.68 16.34
N SER A 155 -6.82 5.41 15.27
CA SER A 155 -6.44 6.83 15.36
C SER A 155 -7.56 7.68 15.96
N LEU A 156 -8.81 7.48 15.51
CA LEU A 156 -9.97 8.20 16.05
C LEU A 156 -10.26 7.82 17.50
N LYS A 157 -10.14 6.53 17.86
CA LYS A 157 -10.29 6.11 19.27
C LYS A 157 -9.25 6.78 20.16
N THR A 158 -7.98 6.73 19.76
CA THR A 158 -6.90 7.39 20.49
C THR A 158 -7.15 8.89 20.61
N HIS A 159 -7.53 9.56 19.53
CA HIS A 159 -7.82 10.99 19.55
C HIS A 159 -9.04 11.33 20.43
N SER A 160 -10.08 10.50 20.38
CA SER A 160 -11.25 10.63 21.25
C SER A 160 -10.86 10.57 22.74
N ASP A 161 -10.02 9.60 23.12
CA ASP A 161 -9.63 9.38 24.52
C ASP A 161 -8.59 10.42 24.97
N GLU A 162 -7.55 10.65 24.17
CA GLU A 162 -6.39 11.45 24.55
C GLU A 162 -6.62 12.97 24.38
N TYR A 163 -7.50 13.36 23.48
CA TYR A 163 -7.78 14.77 23.24
C TYR A 163 -9.20 15.16 23.66
N CYS A 164 -10.26 14.53 23.09
CA CYS A 164 -11.61 14.99 23.36
C CYS A 164 -11.97 14.86 24.85
N LEU A 165 -11.87 13.66 25.40
CA LEU A 165 -12.27 13.38 26.79
C LEU A 165 -11.37 14.11 27.82
N LYS A 166 -10.05 14.15 27.58
CA LYS A 166 -9.13 14.86 28.48
C LYS A 166 -9.35 16.37 28.50
N ASN A 167 -9.92 16.94 27.44
CA ASN A 167 -10.28 18.36 27.37
C ASN A 167 -11.76 18.63 27.71
N GLY A 168 -12.48 17.66 28.30
CA GLY A 168 -13.87 17.82 28.67
C GLY A 168 -14.84 17.92 27.49
N LYS A 169 -14.42 17.52 26.28
CA LYS A 169 -15.26 17.48 25.09
C LYS A 169 -15.94 16.13 24.96
N PRO A 170 -17.09 16.04 24.25
CA PRO A 170 -17.72 14.74 23.99
C PRO A 170 -16.83 13.81 23.16
N ALA A 171 -16.93 12.50 23.39
CA ALA A 171 -16.22 11.49 22.61
C ALA A 171 -16.63 11.51 21.14
N ILE A 172 -15.74 11.10 20.24
CA ILE A 172 -16.06 10.85 18.83
C ILE A 172 -16.95 9.59 18.75
N SER A 173 -18.08 9.69 18.06
CA SER A 173 -18.94 8.54 17.80
C SER A 173 -18.50 7.85 16.52
N ILE A 174 -17.77 6.75 16.62
CA ILE A 174 -17.20 6.03 15.47
C ILE A 174 -18.19 4.98 14.98
N GLN A 175 -18.50 5.00 13.66
CA GLN A 175 -19.32 4.00 13.01
C GLN A 175 -18.56 3.35 11.86
N GLU A 176 -18.35 2.04 11.97
CA GLU A 176 -17.64 1.26 10.97
C GLU A 176 -18.60 0.67 9.94
N PHE A 177 -18.22 0.72 8.65
CA PHE A 177 -18.98 0.18 7.52
C PHE A 177 -18.14 -0.88 6.80
N PRO A 178 -18.76 -1.87 6.16
CA PRO A 178 -18.03 -2.89 5.39
C PRO A 178 -17.17 -2.30 4.29
N THR A 179 -17.64 -1.26 3.59
CA THR A 179 -16.96 -0.60 2.47
C THR A 179 -17.03 0.93 2.57
N ALA A 180 -16.10 1.63 1.89
CA ALA A 180 -16.12 3.09 1.79
C ALA A 180 -17.40 3.65 1.10
N PRO A 181 -17.93 3.05 0.01
CA PRO A 181 -19.22 3.46 -0.54
C PRO A 181 -20.39 3.39 0.43
N GLU A 182 -20.45 2.39 1.32
CA GLU A 182 -21.51 2.29 2.33
C GLU A 182 -21.43 3.42 3.37
N ALA A 183 -20.21 3.79 3.79
CA ALA A 183 -19.99 4.96 4.64
C ALA A 183 -20.46 6.25 3.94
N SER A 184 -20.18 6.39 2.64
CA SER A 184 -20.66 7.53 1.84
C SER A 184 -22.18 7.59 1.74
N GLN A 185 -22.87 6.46 1.59
CA GLN A 185 -24.32 6.41 1.62
C GLN A 185 -24.88 6.79 2.99
N ALA A 186 -24.24 6.35 4.09
CA ALA A 186 -24.63 6.75 5.44
C ALA A 186 -24.46 8.26 5.67
N LEU A 187 -23.44 8.89 5.10
CA LEU A 187 -23.25 10.34 5.13
C LEU A 187 -24.36 11.06 4.34
N LEU A 188 -24.65 10.59 3.12
CA LEU A 188 -25.69 11.16 2.26
C LEU A 188 -27.10 11.04 2.88
N SER A 189 -27.37 9.97 3.62
CA SER A 189 -28.63 9.73 4.34
C SER A 189 -28.67 10.38 5.73
N LYS A 190 -27.60 11.11 6.12
CA LYS A 190 -27.49 11.80 7.43
C LYS A 190 -27.42 10.85 8.64
N ASN A 191 -27.11 9.58 8.43
CA ASN A 191 -26.89 8.62 9.51
C ASN A 191 -25.54 8.85 10.24
N ILE A 192 -24.61 9.51 9.57
CA ILE A 192 -23.34 10.03 10.12
C ILE A 192 -23.21 11.51 9.74
N ASN A 193 -22.32 12.24 10.43
CA ASN A 193 -22.11 13.66 10.20
C ASN A 193 -20.86 13.95 9.36
N ALA A 194 -19.87 13.07 9.42
CA ALA A 194 -18.64 13.14 8.66
C ALA A 194 -18.17 11.75 8.24
N GLN A 195 -17.46 11.65 7.13
CA GLN A 195 -16.73 10.45 6.71
C GLN A 195 -15.24 10.76 6.69
N LEU A 196 -14.43 9.85 7.21
CA LEU A 196 -12.98 9.91 7.08
C LEU A 196 -12.54 8.97 5.95
N GLU A 197 -11.79 9.51 4.99
CA GLU A 197 -11.40 8.77 3.79
C GLU A 197 -10.03 9.20 3.28
N ILE A 198 -9.26 8.29 2.66
CA ILE A 198 -7.99 8.63 2.04
C ILE A 198 -8.17 9.72 0.98
N ALA A 199 -7.27 10.70 0.94
CA ALA A 199 -7.48 11.93 0.17
C ALA A 199 -7.83 11.70 -1.32
N PRO A 200 -7.14 10.83 -2.08
CA PRO A 200 -7.52 10.60 -3.48
C PRO A 200 -8.92 9.99 -3.64
N ALA A 201 -9.31 9.06 -2.76
CA ALA A 201 -10.66 8.48 -2.79
C ALA A 201 -11.72 9.48 -2.33
N ALA A 202 -11.43 10.31 -1.31
CA ALA A 202 -12.29 11.39 -0.86
C ALA A 202 -12.66 12.35 -1.99
N GLN A 203 -11.68 12.71 -2.83
CA GLN A 203 -11.91 13.57 -3.98
C GLN A 203 -12.90 12.95 -4.97
N ILE A 204 -12.71 11.68 -5.32
CA ILE A 204 -13.61 10.95 -6.23
C ILE A 204 -15.03 10.83 -5.63
N ILE A 205 -15.15 10.55 -4.34
CA ILE A 205 -16.43 10.47 -3.64
C ILE A 205 -17.16 11.81 -3.73
N VAL A 206 -16.47 12.92 -3.48
CA VAL A 206 -17.05 14.27 -3.56
C VAL A 206 -17.47 14.61 -4.98
N GLU A 207 -16.61 14.36 -5.98
CA GLU A 207 -16.93 14.58 -7.40
C GLU A 207 -18.17 13.79 -7.83
N LYS A 208 -18.25 12.50 -7.49
CA LYS A 208 -19.39 11.63 -7.80
C LYS A 208 -20.66 11.99 -7.02
N SER A 209 -20.57 12.77 -5.95
CA SER A 209 -21.71 13.16 -5.11
C SER A 209 -22.67 14.15 -5.78
N ARG A 210 -22.32 14.67 -6.97
CA ARG A 210 -23.09 15.70 -7.69
C ARG A 210 -23.34 16.95 -6.84
N GLY A 211 -22.29 17.40 -6.12
CA GLY A 211 -22.32 18.61 -5.30
C GLY A 211 -23.01 18.48 -3.94
N ARG A 212 -23.34 17.25 -3.50
CA ARG A 212 -23.96 17.02 -2.19
C ARG A 212 -22.94 16.93 -1.06
N LEU A 213 -21.72 16.48 -1.36
CA LEU A 213 -20.62 16.34 -0.41
C LEU A 213 -19.54 17.36 -0.70
N ALA A 214 -18.71 17.65 0.31
CA ALA A 214 -17.51 18.46 0.20
C ALA A 214 -16.42 17.91 1.12
N ILE A 215 -15.16 18.08 0.73
CA ILE A 215 -14.04 17.93 1.65
C ILE A 215 -14.09 19.13 2.60
N SER A 216 -14.27 18.87 3.88
CA SER A 216 -14.35 19.90 4.91
C SER A 216 -13.01 20.18 5.57
N SER A 217 -12.10 19.18 5.63
CA SER A 217 -10.77 19.35 6.21
C SER A 217 -9.93 20.35 5.43
N ASN A 218 -9.17 21.17 6.15
CA ASN A 218 -8.27 22.17 5.59
C ASN A 218 -6.83 21.64 5.37
N ARG A 219 -6.57 20.42 5.80
CA ARG A 219 -5.30 19.68 5.65
C ARG A 219 -5.59 18.19 5.64
N LEU A 220 -4.59 17.39 5.26
CA LEU A 220 -4.64 15.95 5.46
C LEU A 220 -4.52 15.63 6.95
N VAL A 221 -5.33 14.70 7.43
CA VAL A 221 -5.27 14.19 8.79
C VAL A 221 -4.69 12.78 8.79
N TYR A 222 -3.97 12.41 9.85
CA TYR A 222 -3.36 11.07 10.03
C TYR A 222 -2.53 10.60 8.83
N PRO A 223 -1.54 11.39 8.32
CA PRO A 223 -0.72 10.97 7.19
C PRO A 223 0.15 9.76 7.56
N LEU A 224 0.14 8.75 6.69
CA LEU A 224 0.90 7.51 6.85
C LEU A 224 1.35 6.99 5.47
N PRO A 225 2.45 6.20 5.42
CA PRO A 225 2.82 5.50 4.20
C PRO A 225 1.79 4.44 3.82
N LEU A 226 1.53 4.31 2.52
CA LEU A 226 0.85 3.16 1.93
C LEU A 226 1.85 2.05 1.67
N GLY A 227 1.47 0.81 1.93
CA GLY A 227 2.36 -0.34 1.86
C GLY A 227 1.86 -1.47 0.96
N ILE A 228 2.81 -2.09 0.28
CA ILE A 228 2.67 -3.42 -0.30
C ILE A 228 3.03 -4.41 0.79
N TYR A 229 2.15 -5.37 1.06
CA TYR A 229 2.36 -6.34 2.13
C TYR A 229 2.67 -7.72 1.57
N VAL A 230 3.66 -8.39 2.16
CA VAL A 230 4.05 -9.77 1.86
C VAL A 230 4.04 -10.61 3.13
N ALA A 231 4.09 -11.93 3.01
CA ALA A 231 4.16 -12.82 4.16
C ALA A 231 5.34 -12.47 5.06
N LYS A 232 5.12 -12.54 6.37
CA LYS A 232 6.15 -12.25 7.37
C LYS A 232 7.38 -13.14 7.14
N GLY A 233 8.53 -12.51 6.98
CA GLY A 233 9.80 -13.20 6.74
C GLY A 233 10.04 -13.63 5.29
N ASN A 234 9.13 -13.35 4.34
CA ASN A 234 9.39 -13.54 2.91
C ASN A 234 10.29 -12.41 2.38
N THR A 235 11.57 -12.47 2.76
CA THR A 235 12.56 -11.44 2.43
C THR A 235 12.87 -11.37 0.94
N GLU A 236 12.82 -12.50 0.25
CA GLU A 236 13.12 -12.58 -1.19
C GLU A 236 12.08 -11.81 -2.01
N LEU A 237 10.80 -12.04 -1.75
CA LEU A 237 9.73 -11.30 -2.42
C LEU A 237 9.74 -9.81 -2.03
N ALA A 238 10.00 -9.51 -0.75
CA ALA A 238 10.09 -8.13 -0.27
C ALA A 238 11.23 -7.37 -0.99
N GLU A 239 12.41 -7.96 -1.12
CA GLU A 239 13.55 -7.35 -1.82
C GLU A 239 13.29 -7.22 -3.34
N ALA A 240 12.65 -8.21 -3.96
CA ALA A 240 12.25 -8.12 -5.36
C ALA A 240 11.27 -6.95 -5.61
N ILE A 241 10.30 -6.74 -4.73
CA ILE A 241 9.36 -5.61 -4.80
C ILE A 241 10.10 -4.28 -4.59
N LYS A 242 11.00 -4.17 -3.60
CA LYS A 242 11.83 -2.98 -3.39
C LYS A 242 12.69 -2.65 -4.61
N SER A 243 13.34 -3.67 -5.18
CA SER A 243 14.15 -3.53 -6.41
C SER A 243 13.30 -3.04 -7.59
N THR A 244 12.07 -3.56 -7.71
CA THR A 244 11.12 -3.08 -8.72
C THR A 244 10.81 -1.60 -8.53
N LEU A 245 10.42 -1.19 -7.31
CA LEU A 245 10.12 0.22 -7.02
C LEU A 245 11.31 1.13 -7.29
N ALA A 246 12.53 0.70 -6.93
CA ALA A 246 13.76 1.43 -7.22
C ALA A 246 13.99 1.59 -8.73
N THR A 247 13.77 0.53 -9.51
CA THR A 247 13.86 0.55 -10.97
C THR A 247 12.82 1.51 -11.58
N LEU A 248 11.58 1.46 -11.08
CA LEU A 248 10.51 2.34 -11.53
C LEU A 248 10.79 3.82 -11.20
N LYS A 249 11.41 4.10 -10.04
CA LYS A 249 11.90 5.45 -9.70
C LYS A 249 13.00 5.90 -10.66
N ALA A 250 14.01 5.06 -10.90
CA ALA A 250 15.13 5.38 -11.76
C ALA A 250 14.72 5.68 -13.24
N ASN A 251 13.66 5.06 -13.74
CA ASN A 251 13.18 5.25 -15.12
C ASN A 251 11.97 6.20 -15.22
N GLY A 252 11.56 6.85 -14.13
CA GLY A 252 10.48 7.84 -14.08
C GLY A 252 9.05 7.27 -14.14
N LYS A 253 8.87 5.95 -14.28
CA LYS A 253 7.52 5.34 -14.29
C LYS A 253 6.82 5.49 -12.94
N TYR A 254 7.55 5.35 -11.84
CA TYR A 254 7.00 5.55 -10.50
C TYR A 254 6.41 6.95 -10.34
N ASP A 255 7.16 7.99 -10.67
CA ASP A 255 6.70 9.39 -10.54
C ASP A 255 5.50 9.67 -11.45
N ALA A 256 5.46 9.07 -12.65
CA ALA A 256 4.33 9.20 -13.56
C ALA A 256 3.05 8.60 -12.93
N ILE A 257 3.13 7.43 -12.29
CA ILE A 257 1.99 6.80 -11.59
C ILE A 257 1.56 7.65 -10.39
N ILE A 258 2.50 8.02 -9.52
CA ILE A 258 2.21 8.83 -8.32
C ILE A 258 1.52 10.14 -8.70
N LYS A 259 2.02 10.84 -9.71
CA LYS A 259 1.41 12.08 -10.21
C LYS A 259 0.03 11.86 -10.83
N LYS A 260 -0.13 10.80 -11.64
CA LYS A 260 -1.41 10.45 -12.29
C LYS A 260 -2.54 10.30 -11.27
N TYR A 261 -2.25 9.76 -10.10
CA TYR A 261 -3.23 9.46 -9.05
C TYR A 261 -3.20 10.43 -7.87
N ASN A 262 -2.47 11.55 -8.00
CA ASN A 262 -2.37 12.61 -6.99
C ASN A 262 -1.96 12.09 -5.60
N LEU A 263 -0.95 11.21 -5.58
CA LEU A 263 -0.29 10.73 -4.37
C LEU A 263 1.03 11.49 -4.12
N GLU A 264 1.56 11.34 -2.93
CA GLU A 264 2.90 11.83 -2.59
C GLU A 264 3.93 10.70 -2.71
N SER A 265 5.08 11.02 -3.30
CA SER A 265 6.18 10.06 -3.42
C SER A 265 6.84 9.81 -2.06
N ILE A 266 7.37 8.60 -1.89
CA ILE A 266 8.26 8.26 -0.78
C ILE A 266 9.70 8.36 -1.27
N ASN A 267 10.52 9.11 -0.55
CA ASN A 267 11.96 9.24 -0.77
C ASN A 267 12.70 7.96 -0.39
#